data_2b8ddc36f0349d0a10bfdf87d76292b3
#
_entry.id   2b8ddc36f0349d0a10bfdf87d76292b3
#
_cell.length_a   1.000
_cell.length_b   1.000
_cell.length_c   1.000
_cell.angle_alpha   90.00
_cell.angle_beta   90.00
_cell.angle_gamma   90.00
#
_symmetry.space_group_name_H-M   'P 1'
#
loop_
_entity.id
_entity.type
_entity.pdbx_description
1 polymer ?
#
loop_
_entity_poly.entity_id
_entity_poly.type
_entity_poly.pdbx_seq_one_letter_code
_entity_poly.pdbx_strand_id
1 'polypeptide(L)'
;FIDSDAIFIESNYNEQLLRNSTRGAMDRARVKSGVGHLCNIDAGRFIGRVYNLSARKPANVTLMHLSSDHNTPDHALADFMQASGLAAEALCVRAAPREAVGTEVRLALGPHRRL
;
A
#
# COMPACT_ATOMS: atom_id res chain seq x y z
N PHE A 1 -1.64 -13.13 -5.35
CA PHE A 1 -1.32 -12.54 -4.04
C PHE A 1 -1.51 -13.51 -2.87
N ILE A 2 -2.46 -14.43 -2.98
CA ILE A 2 -2.71 -15.39 -1.89
C ILE A 2 -1.49 -16.28 -1.69
N ASP A 3 -1.11 -16.48 -0.40
CA ASP A 3 0.05 -17.24 0.02
C ASP A 3 1.41 -16.65 -0.41
N SER A 4 1.43 -15.38 -0.78
CA SER A 4 2.68 -14.67 -1.07
C SER A 4 3.40 -14.28 0.22
N ASP A 5 4.73 -14.37 0.22
CA ASP A 5 5.54 -13.94 1.37
C ASP A 5 5.69 -12.43 1.44
N ALA A 6 5.78 -11.79 0.29
CA ALA A 6 5.92 -10.35 0.18
C ALA A 6 5.04 -9.83 -0.95
N ILE A 7 4.43 -8.68 -0.72
CA ILE A 7 3.51 -8.06 -1.67
C ILE A 7 3.92 -6.61 -1.87
N PHE A 8 3.99 -6.20 -3.14
CA PHE A 8 4.15 -4.80 -3.52
C PHE A 8 2.83 -4.36 -4.10
N ILE A 9 2.27 -3.30 -3.56
CA ILE A 9 0.95 -2.82 -3.98
C ILE A 9 0.95 -1.30 -4.09
N GLU A 10 0.27 -0.78 -5.09
CA GLU A 10 0.11 0.65 -5.23
C GLU A 10 -0.73 1.21 -4.09
N SER A 11 -0.30 2.37 -3.57
CA SER A 11 -1.03 3.13 -2.57
C SER A 11 -0.85 4.60 -2.92
N ASN A 12 -1.60 5.06 -3.93
CA ASN A 12 -1.27 6.30 -4.61
C ASN A 12 -1.70 7.53 -3.83
N TYR A 13 -2.92 7.57 -3.30
CA TYR A 13 -3.43 8.80 -2.72
C TYR A 13 -4.26 8.58 -1.46
N ASN A 14 -4.26 9.61 -0.62
CA ASN A 14 -5.17 9.77 0.49
C ASN A 14 -6.38 10.56 -0.02
N GLU A 15 -7.58 10.08 0.25
CA GLU A 15 -8.79 10.71 -0.28
C GLU A 15 -8.99 12.13 0.21
N GLN A 16 -8.64 12.41 1.47
CA GLN A 16 -8.76 13.75 2.03
C GLN A 16 -7.81 14.73 1.36
N LEU A 17 -6.56 14.32 1.15
CA LEU A 17 -5.58 15.17 0.47
C LEU A 17 -5.97 15.42 -0.97
N LEU A 18 -6.53 14.42 -1.64
CA LEU A 18 -7.01 14.60 -3.00
C LEU A 18 -8.18 15.60 -3.05
N ARG A 19 -9.16 15.47 -2.15
CA ARG A 19 -10.29 16.38 -2.10
C ARG A 19 -9.89 17.81 -1.80
N ASN A 20 -8.86 17.99 -0.97
CA ASN A 20 -8.38 19.31 -0.59
C ASN A 20 -7.35 19.87 -1.57
N SER A 21 -7.07 19.17 -2.66
CA SER A 21 -6.08 19.59 -3.63
C SER A 21 -6.51 20.85 -4.35
N THR A 22 -5.53 21.71 -4.64
CA THR A 22 -5.73 22.89 -5.48
C THR A 22 -5.70 22.59 -6.97
N ARG A 23 -5.44 21.34 -7.33
CA ARG A 23 -5.42 20.92 -8.73
C ARG A 23 -6.83 20.92 -9.30
N GLY A 24 -6.91 21.00 -10.62
CA GLY A 24 -8.20 21.09 -11.29
C GLY A 24 -9.09 19.88 -11.12
N ALA A 25 -10.39 20.07 -11.34
CA ALA A 25 -11.38 19.00 -11.20
C ALA A 25 -11.10 17.79 -12.09
N MET A 26 -10.53 18.01 -13.28
CA MET A 26 -10.19 16.92 -14.20
C MET A 26 -9.13 15.99 -13.62
N ASP A 27 -8.10 16.55 -12.97
CA ASP A 27 -7.08 15.76 -12.33
C ASP A 27 -7.66 14.90 -11.20
N ARG A 28 -8.53 15.49 -10.38
CA ARG A 28 -9.19 14.75 -9.31
C ARG A 28 -10.08 13.64 -9.86
N ALA A 29 -10.84 13.93 -10.90
CA ALA A 29 -11.71 12.93 -11.52
C ALA A 29 -10.92 11.77 -12.10
N ARG A 30 -9.81 12.05 -12.77
CA ARG A 30 -8.95 11.03 -13.34
C ARG A 30 -8.37 10.12 -12.28
N VAL A 31 -7.88 10.68 -11.19
CA VAL A 31 -7.31 9.89 -10.09
C VAL A 31 -8.39 9.03 -9.43
N LYS A 32 -9.55 9.62 -9.14
CA LYS A 32 -10.63 8.92 -8.43
C LYS A 32 -11.37 7.90 -9.29
N SER A 33 -11.29 8.01 -10.60
CA SER A 33 -11.99 7.06 -11.49
C SER A 33 -11.43 5.65 -11.41
N GLY A 34 -10.29 5.46 -10.77
CA GLY A 34 -9.64 4.17 -10.67
C GLY A 34 -8.93 3.74 -11.94
N VAL A 35 -8.94 4.59 -12.96
CA VAL A 35 -8.21 4.32 -14.19
C VAL A 35 -6.74 4.66 -13.95
N GLY A 36 -6.03 3.77 -13.32
CA GLY A 36 -4.61 3.89 -13.14
C GLY A 36 -4.12 3.97 -11.70
N HIS A 37 -4.96 4.33 -10.72
CA HIS A 37 -4.45 4.54 -9.35
C HIS A 37 -5.36 3.96 -8.28
N LEU A 38 -4.73 3.27 -7.35
CA LEU A 38 -5.38 2.67 -6.19
C LEU A 38 -5.16 3.59 -4.98
N CYS A 39 -6.24 3.93 -4.27
CA CYS A 39 -6.10 4.74 -3.07
C CYS A 39 -5.60 3.92 -1.88
N ASN A 40 -5.13 4.62 -0.84
CA ASN A 40 -4.59 3.96 0.35
C ASN A 40 -5.60 3.01 1.02
N ILE A 41 -6.86 3.44 1.11
CA ILE A 41 -7.91 2.65 1.75
C ILE A 41 -8.17 1.36 0.99
N ASP A 42 -8.25 1.45 -0.33
CA ASP A 42 -8.49 0.26 -1.16
C ASP A 42 -7.31 -0.70 -1.12
N ALA A 43 -6.09 -0.18 -1.06
CA ALA A 43 -4.90 -1.01 -0.87
C ALA A 43 -4.98 -1.78 0.44
N GLY A 44 -5.35 -1.10 1.52
CA GLY A 44 -5.50 -1.74 2.83
C GLY A 44 -6.58 -2.81 2.84
N ARG A 45 -7.75 -2.50 2.27
CA ARG A 45 -8.85 -3.46 2.19
C ARG A 45 -8.47 -4.69 1.40
N PHE A 46 -7.78 -4.50 0.28
CA PHE A 46 -7.35 -5.62 -0.54
C PHE A 46 -6.39 -6.54 0.23
N ILE A 47 -5.38 -5.96 0.87
CA ILE A 47 -4.40 -6.76 1.62
C ILE A 47 -5.05 -7.42 2.84
N GLY A 48 -6.00 -6.76 3.50
CA GLY A 48 -6.74 -7.39 4.59
C GLY A 48 -7.44 -8.67 4.14
N ARG A 49 -8.06 -8.64 2.96
CA ARG A 49 -8.67 -9.84 2.37
C ARG A 49 -7.66 -10.91 2.03
N VAL A 50 -6.56 -10.51 1.37
CA VAL A 50 -5.50 -11.45 1.01
C VAL A 50 -4.96 -12.13 2.25
N TYR A 51 -4.72 -11.37 3.31
CA TYR A 51 -4.25 -11.90 4.58
C TYR A 51 -5.21 -12.96 5.12
N ASN A 52 -6.50 -12.64 5.18
CA ASN A 52 -7.49 -13.55 5.74
C ASN A 52 -7.69 -14.81 4.90
N LEU A 53 -7.54 -14.71 3.59
CA LEU A 53 -7.70 -15.84 2.67
C LEU A 53 -6.45 -16.70 2.54
N SER A 54 -5.30 -16.20 2.98
CA SER A 54 -4.05 -16.91 2.81
C SER A 54 -3.83 -17.92 3.91
N ALA A 55 -3.51 -19.15 3.54
CA ALA A 55 -3.09 -20.17 4.51
C ALA A 55 -1.70 -19.80 5.04
N ARG A 56 -0.83 -19.34 4.17
CA ARG A 56 0.46 -18.77 4.53
C ARG A 56 0.36 -17.25 4.46
N LYS A 57 0.44 -16.61 5.62
CA LYS A 57 0.24 -15.17 5.72
C LYS A 57 1.43 -14.41 5.14
N PRO A 58 1.19 -13.31 4.42
CA PRO A 58 2.29 -12.46 3.98
C PRO A 58 3.00 -11.86 5.19
N ALA A 59 4.32 -11.74 5.10
CA ALA A 59 5.12 -11.16 6.16
C ALA A 59 5.47 -9.69 5.89
N ASN A 60 5.53 -9.31 4.62
CA ASN A 60 5.97 -7.98 4.20
C ASN A 60 5.05 -7.41 3.14
N VAL A 61 4.66 -6.16 3.32
CA VAL A 61 3.91 -5.40 2.31
C VAL A 61 4.63 -4.08 2.10
N THR A 62 4.87 -3.75 0.83
CA THR A 62 5.45 -2.47 0.46
C THR A 62 4.42 -1.67 -0.33
N LEU A 63 4.11 -0.48 0.16
CA LEU A 63 3.23 0.46 -0.50
C LEU A 63 4.05 1.28 -1.50
N MET A 64 3.63 1.32 -2.74
CA MET A 64 4.38 1.90 -3.86
C MET A 64 3.60 3.01 -4.53
N HIS A 65 4.27 3.78 -5.37
CA HIS A 65 3.67 4.81 -6.22
C HIS A 65 2.87 5.86 -5.44
N LEU A 66 3.39 6.28 -4.28
CA LEU A 66 2.73 7.34 -3.52
C LEU A 66 2.79 8.64 -4.31
N SER A 67 1.65 9.30 -4.45
CA SER A 67 1.57 10.60 -5.10
C SER A 67 2.34 11.63 -4.27
N SER A 68 3.14 12.47 -4.92
CA SER A 68 3.84 13.57 -4.24
C SER A 68 2.88 14.67 -3.81
N ASP A 69 1.75 14.80 -4.49
CA ASP A 69 0.79 15.87 -4.25
C ASP A 69 -0.35 15.44 -3.33
N HIS A 70 -0.72 14.16 -3.34
CA HIS A 70 -1.94 13.69 -2.68
C HIS A 70 -1.68 12.57 -1.69
N ASN A 71 -0.45 12.40 -1.24
CA ASN A 71 -0.12 11.37 -0.27
C ASN A 71 1.14 11.72 0.51
N THR A 72 1.34 11.04 1.62
CA THR A 72 2.61 11.00 2.35
C THR A 72 2.80 9.58 2.85
N PRO A 73 4.02 9.18 3.19
CA PRO A 73 4.23 7.87 3.83
C PRO A 73 3.37 7.66 5.07
N ASP A 74 3.24 8.69 5.92
CA ASP A 74 2.46 8.58 7.15
C ASP A 74 0.97 8.39 6.85
N HIS A 75 0.41 9.12 5.90
CA HIS A 75 -0.98 8.94 5.48
C HIS A 75 -1.20 7.55 4.89
N ALA A 76 -0.28 7.11 4.04
CA ALA A 76 -0.40 5.81 3.39
C ALA A 76 -0.41 4.68 4.42
N LEU A 77 0.51 4.71 5.37
CA LEU A 77 0.59 3.69 6.40
C LEU A 77 -0.63 3.71 7.33
N ALA A 78 -1.06 4.89 7.77
CA ALA A 78 -2.22 5.02 8.66
C ALA A 78 -3.49 4.52 7.98
N ASP A 79 -3.75 4.94 6.76
CA ASP A 79 -4.92 4.52 6.01
C ASP A 79 -4.91 3.02 5.75
N PHE A 80 -3.75 2.50 5.38
CA PHE A 80 -3.59 1.07 5.12
C PHE A 80 -3.91 0.24 6.36
N MET A 81 -3.31 0.58 7.49
CA MET A 81 -3.50 -0.20 8.71
C MET A 81 -4.96 -0.15 9.17
N GLN A 82 -5.57 1.01 9.12
CA GLN A 82 -6.98 1.15 9.49
C GLN A 82 -7.88 0.34 8.57
N ALA A 83 -7.69 0.44 7.27
CA ALA A 83 -8.55 -0.21 6.29
C ALA A 83 -8.36 -1.72 6.24
N SER A 84 -7.15 -2.20 6.49
CA SER A 84 -6.86 -3.63 6.48
C SER A 84 -7.47 -4.37 7.66
N GLY A 85 -7.70 -3.68 8.77
CA GLY A 85 -8.17 -4.30 10.01
C GLY A 85 -7.15 -5.20 10.69
N LEU A 86 -5.89 -5.15 10.26
CA LEU A 86 -4.84 -6.02 10.81
C LEU A 86 -4.16 -5.35 12.01
N ALA A 87 -3.72 -6.18 12.93
CA ALA A 87 -2.91 -5.70 14.06
C ALA A 87 -1.53 -5.26 13.56
N ALA A 88 -0.91 -4.31 14.28
CA ALA A 88 0.40 -3.79 13.89
C ALA A 88 1.47 -4.88 13.80
N GLU A 89 1.33 -5.95 14.57
CA GLU A 89 2.28 -7.05 14.61
C GLU A 89 2.04 -8.10 13.53
N ALA A 90 0.90 -8.02 12.81
CA ALA A 90 0.52 -9.08 11.88
C ALA A 90 1.47 -9.21 10.70
N LEU A 91 1.97 -8.08 10.21
CA LEU A 91 2.93 -8.05 9.09
C LEU A 91 3.73 -6.76 9.12
N CYS A 92 4.82 -6.74 8.40
CA CYS A 92 5.64 -5.56 8.27
C CYS A 92 5.19 -4.76 7.04
N VAL A 93 4.75 -3.53 7.27
CA VAL A 93 4.32 -2.64 6.18
C VAL A 93 5.29 -1.48 6.09
N ARG A 94 5.70 -1.16 4.89
CA ARG A 94 6.53 0.02 4.65
C ARG A 94 6.03 0.76 3.43
N ALA A 95 6.24 2.06 3.41
CA ALA A 95 6.00 2.88 2.23
C ALA A 95 7.32 3.11 1.52
N ALA A 96 7.40 2.69 0.26
CA ALA A 96 8.60 2.92 -0.52
C ALA A 96 8.73 4.41 -0.83
N PRO A 97 9.94 4.97 -0.71
CA PRO A 97 10.16 6.34 -1.15
C PRO A 97 9.82 6.46 -2.64
N ARG A 98 9.30 7.60 -3.05
CA ARG A 98 8.91 7.83 -4.43
C ARG A 98 10.04 7.56 -5.42
N GLU A 99 11.27 7.85 -5.02
CA GLU A 99 12.47 7.72 -5.85
C GLU A 99 13.34 6.55 -5.39
N ALA A 100 12.72 5.48 -4.94
CA ALA A 100 13.42 4.34 -4.36
C ALA A 100 14.02 3.42 -5.41
N VAL A 101 14.58 3.96 -6.47
CA VAL A 101 15.27 3.16 -7.47
C VAL A 101 16.50 2.53 -6.82
N GLY A 102 16.56 1.22 -6.81
CA GLY A 102 17.67 0.51 -6.21
C GLY A 102 17.56 0.30 -4.70
N THR A 103 16.48 0.73 -4.07
CA THR A 103 16.28 0.43 -2.65
C THR A 103 15.99 -1.06 -2.49
N GLU A 104 16.82 -1.71 -1.74
CA GLU A 104 16.67 -3.12 -1.48
C GLU A 104 15.58 -3.35 -0.44
N VAL A 105 14.67 -4.26 -0.73
CA VAL A 105 13.66 -4.72 0.21
C VAL A 105 14.10 -6.07 0.76
N ARG A 106 14.37 -6.13 2.06
CA ARG A 106 14.70 -7.37 2.70
C ARG A 106 13.45 -8.06 3.18
N LEU A 107 13.30 -9.32 2.79
CA LEU A 107 12.14 -10.11 3.15
C LEU A 107 12.38 -10.81 4.48
N ALA A 108 11.33 -10.85 5.31
CA ALA A 108 11.36 -11.61 6.55
C ALA A 108 11.04 -13.07 6.24
N LEU A 109 12.03 -13.80 5.76
CA LEU A 109 11.87 -15.21 5.39
C LEU A 109 12.18 -16.11 6.57
N GLY A 110 11.46 -17.23 6.65
CA GLY A 110 11.81 -18.28 7.59
C GLY A 110 13.11 -18.95 7.19
N PRO A 111 13.72 -19.72 8.10
CA PRO A 111 15.05 -20.29 7.83
C PRO A 111 15.10 -21.26 6.63
N HIS A 112 13.99 -21.84 6.26
CA HIS A 112 13.88 -22.79 5.17
C HIS A 112 13.39 -22.16 3.86
N ARG A 113 13.18 -20.84 3.82
CA ARG A 113 12.75 -20.12 2.63
C ARG A 113 13.91 -19.37 2.03
N ARG A 114 14.08 -19.51 0.72
CA ARG A 114 15.11 -18.80 -0.04
C ARG A 114 14.47 -18.17 -1.26
N LEU A 115 14.95 -17.04 -1.61
CA LEU A 115 14.60 -16.43 -2.88
C LEU A 115 15.47 -16.97 -3.98
#